data_947ec618c69e0aa28a69768266d0e7e3
#
_entry.id   947ec618c69e0aa28a69768266d0e7e3
#
_cell.length_a   1.000
_cell.length_b   1.000
_cell.length_c   1.000
_cell.angle_alpha   90.00
_cell.angle_beta   90.00
_cell.angle_gamma   90.00
#
_symmetry.space_group_name_H-M   'P 1'
#
loop_
_entity.id
_entity.type
_entity.pdbx_description
1 polymer ?
#
loop_
_entity_poly.entity_id
_entity_poly.type
_entity_poly.pdbx_seq_one_letter_code
_entity_poly.pdbx_strand_id
1 'polypeptide(L)'
;MGARTLIIVSSADLMHEALIEKSQTFVTRPAETPTRTVFSSNKFTVNSAVYGPVWRSLRRNMVQGMLSTSRLREFRIVRESAMDRVVNRIRNEAGSNDGAVWVLKNVRFAVFCILLSMCFGVEMDEVTVERMDEMMKKVLITLNPRLDDYLPMFSPFFTKARKRAMEVREEQIRTVLPFIEKRRSFLRNPDLIKSKTVSPFSYLDTLFDLKIEGRKSAPSISELVTLCSEFLNGGTDTTATAIEWAIARLIENPKIQVQLYDEIKSTVGDRKVEEKDVDNMEYLNAFVKELLRKHPPTYFSLTHAAIEPGAKLGGYDIPTDANLDLYLPPVSDNPTLWTNPEIFDPDRFFMGREDADITGVKGVKMLPFGVGRRICPGLGMAMLHINMLVARMVQEFEWSACPTQSPMDFSEKFEFTVVMNNTLQAVIKERT
;
A
#
# COMPACT_ATOMS: atom_id res chain seq x y z
N MET A 1 -1.66 1.54 -26.88
CA MET A 1 -2.94 0.88 -26.56
C MET A 1 -4.09 1.81 -26.98
N GLY A 2 -4.82 1.41 -28.01
CA GLY A 2 -5.88 2.25 -28.56
C GLY A 2 -5.39 3.61 -29.02
N ALA A 3 -6.02 4.68 -28.55
CA ALA A 3 -5.66 6.06 -28.90
C ALA A 3 -4.49 6.63 -28.05
N ARG A 4 -3.91 5.83 -27.14
CA ARG A 4 -2.82 6.28 -26.26
C ARG A 4 -1.53 5.53 -26.55
N THR A 5 -0.41 6.25 -26.64
CA THR A 5 0.92 5.66 -26.68
C THR A 5 1.29 5.13 -25.30
N LEU A 6 1.70 3.86 -25.22
CA LEU A 6 2.22 3.24 -23.99
C LEU A 6 3.70 2.89 -24.22
N ILE A 7 4.55 3.38 -23.35
CA ILE A 7 5.97 3.07 -23.31
C ILE A 7 6.23 2.31 -22.01
N ILE A 8 6.73 1.07 -22.13
CA ILE A 8 7.09 0.23 -20.99
C ILE A 8 8.61 0.25 -20.83
N VAL A 9 9.08 0.68 -19.67
CA VAL A 9 10.49 0.68 -19.31
C VAL A 9 10.75 -0.52 -18.39
N SER A 10 11.69 -1.39 -18.78
CA SER A 10 12.05 -2.62 -18.06
C SER A 10 13.54 -2.72 -17.71
N SER A 11 14.35 -1.72 -18.09
CA SER A 11 15.79 -1.64 -17.79
C SER A 11 16.02 -0.80 -16.54
N ALA A 12 16.89 -1.29 -15.63
CA ALA A 12 17.31 -0.56 -14.43
C ALA A 12 17.94 0.81 -14.78
N ASP A 13 18.79 0.86 -15.81
CA ASP A 13 19.46 2.09 -16.22
C ASP A 13 18.46 3.13 -16.74
N LEU A 14 17.50 2.72 -17.57
CA LEU A 14 16.47 3.62 -18.08
C LEU A 14 15.50 4.06 -16.98
N MET A 15 15.21 3.22 -15.99
CA MET A 15 14.44 3.61 -14.81
C MET A 15 15.20 4.66 -13.98
N HIS A 16 16.50 4.46 -13.79
CA HIS A 16 17.37 5.42 -13.10
C HIS A 16 17.42 6.75 -13.90
N GLU A 17 17.67 6.70 -15.20
CA GLU A 17 17.66 7.88 -16.07
C GLU A 17 16.33 8.65 -15.96
N ALA A 18 15.19 7.95 -16.06
CA ALA A 18 13.86 8.59 -16.03
C ALA A 18 13.52 9.22 -14.67
N LEU A 19 13.76 8.48 -13.57
CA LEU A 19 13.20 8.84 -12.25
C LEU A 19 14.19 9.56 -11.34
N ILE A 20 15.50 9.45 -11.59
CA ILE A 20 16.54 10.12 -10.81
C ILE A 20 17.16 11.25 -11.64
N GLU A 21 17.85 10.93 -12.72
CA GLU A 21 18.59 11.93 -13.50
C GLU A 21 17.65 12.94 -14.17
N LYS A 22 16.60 12.45 -14.85
CA LYS A 22 15.58 13.25 -15.53
C LYS A 22 14.27 13.36 -14.71
N SER A 23 14.39 13.31 -13.39
CA SER A 23 13.23 13.27 -12.49
C SER A 23 12.28 14.47 -12.64
N GLN A 24 12.76 15.62 -13.12
CA GLN A 24 11.90 16.79 -13.38
C GLN A 24 11.11 16.61 -14.67
N THR A 25 11.69 15.97 -15.68
CA THR A 25 11.08 15.77 -17.00
C THR A 25 9.90 14.77 -16.93
N PHE A 26 10.07 13.66 -16.18
CA PHE A 26 9.10 12.55 -16.16
C PHE A 26 8.26 12.49 -14.87
N VAL A 27 8.20 13.57 -14.11
CA VAL A 27 7.53 13.58 -12.80
C VAL A 27 6.00 13.74 -12.87
N THR A 28 5.44 14.11 -14.02
CA THR A 28 4.00 14.39 -14.11
C THR A 28 3.15 13.12 -14.31
N ARG A 29 1.84 13.28 -14.31
CA ARG A 29 0.85 12.22 -14.53
C ARG A 29 0.09 12.47 -15.82
N PRO A 30 -0.16 11.43 -16.65
CA PRO A 30 -0.93 11.56 -17.88
C PRO A 30 -2.39 11.92 -17.61
N ALA A 31 -3.15 12.16 -18.66
CA ALA A 31 -4.59 12.37 -18.56
C ALA A 31 -5.28 11.13 -17.97
N GLU A 32 -6.19 11.35 -17.01
CA GLU A 32 -7.01 10.28 -16.43
C GLU A 32 -8.14 9.84 -17.37
N THR A 33 -8.63 8.62 -17.12
CA THR A 33 -9.89 8.18 -17.72
C THR A 33 -11.06 8.92 -17.08
N PRO A 34 -12.22 9.03 -17.77
CA PRO A 34 -13.40 9.72 -17.22
C PRO A 34 -13.85 9.17 -15.86
N THR A 35 -13.75 7.85 -15.65
CA THR A 35 -14.09 7.23 -14.37
C THR A 35 -13.10 7.63 -13.27
N ARG A 36 -11.81 7.58 -13.56
CA ARG A 36 -10.78 7.98 -12.57
C ARG A 36 -10.93 9.43 -12.16
N THR A 37 -11.26 10.33 -13.09
CA THR A 37 -11.48 11.76 -12.82
C THR A 37 -12.59 11.99 -11.78
N VAL A 38 -13.66 11.17 -11.78
CA VAL A 38 -14.73 11.24 -10.78
C VAL A 38 -14.23 10.92 -9.38
N PHE A 39 -13.46 9.82 -9.23
CA PHE A 39 -12.97 9.37 -7.94
C PHE A 39 -11.75 10.14 -7.45
N SER A 40 -10.97 10.72 -8.34
CA SER A 40 -9.84 11.59 -8.01
C SER A 40 -10.23 13.03 -7.71
N SER A 41 -11.53 13.38 -7.81
CA SER A 41 -12.01 14.78 -7.76
C SER A 41 -11.19 15.68 -8.69
N ASN A 42 -11.07 15.27 -9.96
CA ASN A 42 -10.29 15.96 -10.98
C ASN A 42 -8.80 16.07 -10.63
N LYS A 43 -8.17 14.93 -10.39
CA LYS A 43 -6.74 14.79 -10.03
C LYS A 43 -6.35 15.45 -8.70
N PHE A 44 -7.26 15.57 -7.75
CA PHE A 44 -6.99 16.12 -6.44
C PHE A 44 -6.50 15.03 -5.47
N THR A 45 -5.40 14.36 -5.82
CA THR A 45 -4.76 13.27 -5.04
C THR A 45 -3.23 13.34 -5.15
N VAL A 46 -2.51 12.72 -4.23
CA VAL A 46 -1.04 12.64 -4.29
C VAL A 46 -0.60 11.76 -5.46
N ASN A 47 -1.38 10.72 -5.79
CA ASN A 47 -1.02 9.78 -6.84
C ASN A 47 -1.30 10.30 -8.25
N SER A 48 -2.37 11.10 -8.48
CA SER A 48 -2.82 11.51 -9.81
C SER A 48 -2.62 12.98 -10.14
N ALA A 49 -2.40 13.85 -9.15
CA ALA A 49 -2.16 15.27 -9.41
C ALA A 49 -0.94 15.47 -10.34
N VAL A 50 -1.10 16.36 -11.32
CA VAL A 50 0.02 16.79 -12.15
C VAL A 50 1.10 17.45 -11.28
N TYR A 51 2.33 17.44 -11.72
CA TYR A 51 3.42 18.07 -10.96
C TYR A 51 3.22 19.59 -10.91
N GLY A 52 3.02 20.12 -9.73
CA GLY A 52 2.71 21.55 -9.54
C GLY A 52 2.35 21.87 -8.08
N PRO A 53 1.80 23.07 -7.82
CA PRO A 53 1.48 23.55 -6.48
C PRO A 53 0.51 22.63 -5.72
N VAL A 54 -0.53 22.12 -6.39
CA VAL A 54 -1.51 21.19 -5.81
C VAL A 54 -0.80 19.94 -5.31
N TRP A 55 -0.02 19.27 -6.19
CA TRP A 55 0.71 18.07 -5.82
C TRP A 55 1.68 18.33 -4.67
N ARG A 56 2.45 19.42 -4.72
CA ARG A 56 3.41 19.74 -3.65
C ARG A 56 2.73 19.94 -2.30
N SER A 57 1.58 20.61 -2.29
CA SER A 57 0.81 20.84 -1.06
C SER A 57 0.24 19.54 -0.49
N LEU A 58 -0.39 18.71 -1.32
CA LEU A 58 -0.94 17.41 -0.94
C LEU A 58 0.16 16.46 -0.45
N ARG A 59 1.26 16.36 -1.20
CA ARG A 59 2.41 15.52 -0.86
C ARG A 59 3.05 15.91 0.46
N ARG A 60 3.29 17.22 0.67
CA ARG A 60 3.85 17.75 1.91
C ARG A 60 2.92 17.48 3.09
N ASN A 61 1.63 17.72 2.92
CA ASN A 61 0.64 17.45 3.96
C ASN A 61 0.64 15.97 4.37
N MET A 62 0.59 15.06 3.42
CA MET A 62 0.59 13.62 3.70
C MET A 62 1.89 13.19 4.39
N VAL A 63 3.06 13.56 3.85
CA VAL A 63 4.35 13.09 4.37
C VAL A 63 4.71 13.75 5.71
N GLN A 64 4.62 15.08 5.80
CA GLN A 64 5.01 15.80 7.03
C GLN A 64 3.89 15.82 8.07
N GLY A 65 2.64 15.97 7.63
CA GLY A 65 1.48 16.06 8.50
C GLY A 65 1.03 14.73 9.07
N MET A 66 1.25 13.61 8.36
CA MET A 66 0.70 12.31 8.77
C MET A 66 1.71 11.16 8.83
N LEU A 67 2.63 11.07 7.86
CA LEU A 67 3.52 9.92 7.69
C LEU A 67 4.96 10.15 8.18
N SER A 68 5.24 11.27 8.85
CA SER A 68 6.52 11.49 9.52
C SER A 68 6.73 10.51 10.68
N THR A 69 7.97 10.17 10.98
CA THR A 69 8.30 9.22 12.07
C THR A 69 7.68 9.63 13.41
N SER A 70 7.67 10.93 13.74
CA SER A 70 7.05 11.42 14.97
C SER A 70 5.54 11.18 14.99
N ARG A 71 4.84 11.42 13.86
CA ARG A 71 3.39 11.18 13.73
C ARG A 71 3.05 9.70 13.78
N LEU A 72 3.83 8.87 13.11
CA LEU A 72 3.63 7.42 13.16
C LEU A 72 3.71 6.89 14.60
N ARG A 73 4.65 7.40 15.42
CA ARG A 73 4.79 7.01 16.85
C ARG A 73 3.54 7.34 17.68
N GLU A 74 2.80 8.40 17.37
CA GLU A 74 1.55 8.76 18.08
C GLU A 74 0.47 7.68 17.93
N PHE A 75 0.51 6.88 16.85
CA PHE A 75 -0.43 5.80 16.59
C PHE A 75 0.05 4.42 17.08
N ARG A 76 1.10 4.35 17.91
CA ARG A 76 1.63 3.09 18.45
C ARG A 76 0.53 2.26 19.13
N ILE A 77 -0.25 2.87 20.02
CA ILE A 77 -1.32 2.18 20.76
C ILE A 77 -2.38 1.62 19.80
N VAL A 78 -2.71 2.35 18.73
CA VAL A 78 -3.65 1.88 17.70
C VAL A 78 -3.11 0.64 17.01
N ARG A 79 -1.81 0.62 16.66
CA ARG A 79 -1.17 -0.55 16.04
C ARG A 79 -1.14 -1.74 16.99
N GLU A 80 -0.74 -1.55 18.24
CA GLU A 80 -0.71 -2.59 19.28
C GLU A 80 -2.10 -3.22 19.46
N SER A 81 -3.14 -2.39 19.58
CA SER A 81 -4.54 -2.85 19.66
C SER A 81 -4.96 -3.67 18.44
N ALA A 82 -4.61 -3.20 17.23
CA ALA A 82 -4.92 -3.91 16.00
C ALA A 82 -4.17 -5.25 15.88
N MET A 83 -2.92 -5.33 16.36
CA MET A 83 -2.15 -6.58 16.44
C MET A 83 -2.83 -7.59 17.37
N ASP A 84 -3.25 -7.17 18.56
CA ASP A 84 -3.96 -8.06 19.49
C ASP A 84 -5.31 -8.52 18.91
N ARG A 85 -6.02 -7.66 18.22
CA ARG A 85 -7.28 -8.01 17.52
C ARG A 85 -7.05 -9.05 16.42
N VAL A 86 -6.01 -8.91 15.59
CA VAL A 86 -5.75 -9.90 14.52
C VAL A 86 -5.33 -11.24 15.09
N VAL A 87 -4.50 -11.27 16.12
CA VAL A 87 -4.10 -12.51 16.81
C VAL A 87 -5.34 -13.23 17.35
N ASN A 88 -6.23 -12.53 18.03
CA ASN A 88 -7.47 -13.11 18.56
C ASN A 88 -8.41 -13.59 17.45
N ARG A 89 -8.53 -12.85 16.32
CA ARG A 89 -9.34 -13.30 15.16
C ARG A 89 -8.79 -14.57 14.56
N ILE A 90 -7.47 -14.67 14.38
CA ILE A 90 -6.79 -15.87 13.88
C ILE A 90 -7.05 -17.07 14.82
N ARG A 91 -6.91 -16.90 16.14
CA ARG A 91 -7.23 -17.94 17.12
C ARG A 91 -8.67 -18.43 17.05
N ASN A 92 -9.61 -17.48 16.99
CA ASN A 92 -11.04 -17.81 16.94
C ASN A 92 -11.40 -18.52 15.62
N GLU A 93 -10.86 -18.07 14.49
CA GLU A 93 -11.08 -18.72 13.19
C GLU A 93 -10.48 -20.14 13.17
N ALA A 94 -9.25 -20.31 13.65
CA ALA A 94 -8.59 -21.61 13.75
C ALA A 94 -9.35 -22.58 14.67
N GLY A 95 -9.82 -22.11 15.82
CA GLY A 95 -10.64 -22.92 16.74
C GLY A 95 -11.95 -23.42 16.13
N SER A 96 -12.46 -22.74 15.11
CA SER A 96 -13.72 -23.11 14.41
C SER A 96 -13.49 -23.91 13.12
N ASN A 97 -12.23 -24.02 12.64
CA ASN A 97 -11.89 -24.57 11.32
C ASN A 97 -10.69 -25.54 11.36
N ASP A 98 -10.60 -26.39 12.39
CA ASP A 98 -9.52 -27.38 12.54
C ASP A 98 -8.11 -26.79 12.35
N GLY A 99 -7.89 -25.59 12.89
CA GLY A 99 -6.62 -24.87 12.80
C GLY A 99 -6.43 -24.06 11.52
N ALA A 100 -7.33 -24.14 10.54
CA ALA A 100 -7.22 -23.45 9.27
C ALA A 100 -7.72 -21.99 9.34
N VAL A 101 -6.96 -21.07 8.71
CA VAL A 101 -7.26 -19.64 8.71
C VAL A 101 -7.01 -19.01 7.34
N TRP A 102 -7.83 -18.03 6.97
CA TRP A 102 -7.63 -17.22 5.76
C TRP A 102 -6.70 -16.05 6.07
N VAL A 103 -5.44 -16.13 5.63
CA VAL A 103 -4.39 -15.17 5.99
C VAL A 103 -4.73 -13.76 5.52
N LEU A 104 -5.00 -13.57 4.22
CA LEU A 104 -5.29 -12.24 3.66
C LEU A 104 -6.46 -11.55 4.36
N LYS A 105 -7.54 -12.28 4.62
CA LYS A 105 -8.76 -11.74 5.28
C LYS A 105 -8.44 -11.13 6.65
N ASN A 106 -7.67 -11.85 7.47
CA ASN A 106 -7.32 -11.43 8.83
C ASN A 106 -6.33 -10.27 8.82
N VAL A 107 -5.28 -10.37 8.00
CA VAL A 107 -4.26 -9.32 7.89
C VAL A 107 -4.85 -8.03 7.33
N ARG A 108 -5.65 -8.13 6.26
CA ARG A 108 -6.33 -6.99 5.66
C ARG A 108 -7.22 -6.26 6.68
N PHE A 109 -7.96 -7.01 7.49
CA PHE A 109 -8.78 -6.43 8.57
C PHE A 109 -7.91 -5.62 9.55
N ALA A 110 -6.77 -6.16 10.01
CA ALA A 110 -5.89 -5.47 10.94
C ALA A 110 -5.31 -4.18 10.35
N VAL A 111 -4.75 -4.26 9.13
CA VAL A 111 -4.19 -3.11 8.44
C VAL A 111 -5.26 -2.04 8.22
N PHE A 112 -6.46 -2.44 7.83
CA PHE A 112 -7.56 -1.52 7.59
C PHE A 112 -8.03 -0.84 8.87
N CYS A 113 -8.11 -1.55 10.01
CA CYS A 113 -8.39 -0.97 11.32
C CYS A 113 -7.38 0.13 11.71
N ILE A 114 -6.08 -0.13 11.51
CA ILE A 114 -5.03 0.86 11.77
C ILE A 114 -5.27 2.11 10.92
N LEU A 115 -5.46 1.93 9.61
CA LEU A 115 -5.61 3.04 8.68
C LEU A 115 -6.90 3.84 8.90
N LEU A 116 -8.02 3.19 9.25
CA LEU A 116 -9.26 3.87 9.62
C LEU A 116 -9.07 4.75 10.86
N SER A 117 -8.42 4.20 11.89
CA SER A 117 -8.10 4.96 13.10
C SER A 117 -7.17 6.13 12.82
N MET A 118 -6.15 5.93 11.98
CA MET A 118 -5.24 7.00 11.54
C MET A 118 -5.96 8.06 10.70
N CYS A 119 -6.87 7.64 9.83
CA CYS A 119 -7.59 8.54 8.91
C CYS A 119 -8.62 9.40 9.64
N PHE A 120 -9.44 8.78 10.48
CA PHE A 120 -10.61 9.43 11.11
C PHE A 120 -10.43 9.74 12.60
N GLY A 121 -9.40 9.21 13.24
CA GLY A 121 -9.12 9.43 14.66
C GLY A 121 -10.13 8.75 15.60
N VAL A 122 -10.82 7.70 15.16
CA VAL A 122 -11.80 6.94 15.95
C VAL A 122 -11.57 5.45 15.77
N GLU A 123 -11.72 4.70 16.84
CA GLU A 123 -11.81 3.25 16.79
C GLU A 123 -13.22 2.87 16.33
N MET A 124 -13.31 1.90 15.42
CA MET A 124 -14.56 1.44 14.83
C MET A 124 -14.84 0.00 15.25
N ASP A 125 -16.14 -0.30 15.43
CA ASP A 125 -16.59 -1.69 15.60
C ASP A 125 -16.41 -2.49 14.30
N GLU A 126 -16.44 -3.81 14.42
CA GLU A 126 -16.15 -4.73 13.34
C GLU A 126 -17.11 -4.58 12.15
N VAL A 127 -18.40 -4.39 12.42
CA VAL A 127 -19.44 -4.19 11.39
C VAL A 127 -19.16 -2.93 10.56
N THR A 128 -18.76 -1.86 11.23
CA THR A 128 -18.40 -0.60 10.57
C THR A 128 -17.13 -0.74 9.73
N VAL A 129 -16.13 -1.45 10.25
CA VAL A 129 -14.88 -1.76 9.50
C VAL A 129 -15.19 -2.56 8.24
N GLU A 130 -16.00 -3.62 8.34
CA GLU A 130 -16.37 -4.47 7.20
C GLU A 130 -17.14 -3.68 6.14
N ARG A 131 -18.12 -2.86 6.55
CA ARG A 131 -18.87 -2.00 5.62
C ARG A 131 -17.98 -1.00 4.90
N MET A 132 -17.01 -0.40 5.59
CA MET A 132 -16.05 0.53 4.99
C MET A 132 -15.12 -0.20 4.01
N ASP A 133 -14.67 -1.41 4.36
CA ASP A 133 -13.83 -2.24 3.49
C ASP A 133 -14.55 -2.64 2.20
N GLU A 134 -15.80 -3.09 2.30
CA GLU A 134 -16.65 -3.40 1.14
C GLU A 134 -16.84 -2.17 0.23
N MET A 135 -17.05 -0.98 0.83
CA MET A 135 -17.17 0.24 0.06
C MET A 135 -15.87 0.58 -0.68
N MET A 136 -14.71 0.45 -0.03
CA MET A 136 -13.42 0.71 -0.68
C MET A 136 -13.12 -0.29 -1.79
N LYS A 137 -13.41 -1.57 -1.60
CA LYS A 137 -13.31 -2.61 -2.66
C LYS A 137 -14.20 -2.28 -3.87
N LYS A 138 -15.43 -1.85 -3.62
CA LYS A 138 -16.38 -1.45 -4.67
C LYS A 138 -15.85 -0.28 -5.50
N VAL A 139 -15.18 0.69 -4.85
CA VAL A 139 -14.49 1.79 -5.55
C VAL A 139 -13.37 1.24 -6.43
N LEU A 140 -12.48 0.39 -5.90
CA LEU A 140 -11.35 -0.17 -6.65
C LEU A 140 -11.82 -0.98 -7.88
N ILE A 141 -12.85 -1.83 -7.73
CA ILE A 141 -13.45 -2.58 -8.83
C ILE A 141 -14.01 -1.63 -9.90
N THR A 142 -14.64 -0.52 -9.48
CA THR A 142 -15.20 0.48 -10.41
C THR A 142 -14.12 1.22 -11.19
N LEU A 143 -12.90 1.32 -10.64
CA LEU A 143 -11.75 1.96 -11.29
C LEU A 143 -11.02 1.08 -12.31
N ASN A 144 -11.39 -0.20 -12.44
CA ASN A 144 -10.80 -1.09 -13.43
C ASN A 144 -10.94 -0.51 -14.84
N PRO A 145 -9.85 -0.53 -15.65
CA PRO A 145 -9.86 -0.01 -17.00
C PRO A 145 -10.89 -0.72 -17.88
N ARG A 146 -11.55 0.05 -18.74
CA ARG A 146 -12.55 -0.44 -19.69
C ARG A 146 -12.12 -0.15 -21.11
N LEU A 147 -12.77 -0.79 -22.08
CA LEU A 147 -12.47 -0.61 -23.50
C LEU A 147 -12.62 0.84 -23.95
N ASP A 148 -13.63 1.56 -23.45
CA ASP A 148 -13.87 2.96 -23.80
C ASP A 148 -12.83 3.93 -23.21
N ASP A 149 -12.05 3.50 -22.24
CA ASP A 149 -10.90 4.27 -21.72
C ASP A 149 -9.72 4.33 -22.72
N TYR A 150 -9.62 3.33 -23.59
CA TYR A 150 -8.59 3.22 -24.62
C TYR A 150 -9.09 3.56 -26.02
N LEU A 151 -10.37 3.36 -26.27
CA LEU A 151 -11.02 3.59 -27.56
C LEU A 151 -12.26 4.47 -27.36
N PRO A 152 -12.10 5.81 -27.30
CA PRO A 152 -13.19 6.75 -26.99
C PRO A 152 -14.39 6.68 -27.91
N MET A 153 -14.23 6.14 -29.12
CA MET A 153 -15.35 5.91 -30.05
C MET A 153 -16.42 4.97 -29.50
N PHE A 154 -16.07 4.08 -28.56
CA PHE A 154 -17.00 3.16 -27.90
C PHE A 154 -17.71 3.80 -26.68
N SER A 155 -17.37 5.01 -26.28
CA SER A 155 -17.96 5.71 -25.14
C SER A 155 -19.49 5.69 -25.08
N PRO A 156 -20.24 5.79 -26.21
CA PRO A 156 -21.70 5.73 -26.17
C PRO A 156 -22.25 4.39 -25.63
N PHE A 157 -21.52 3.31 -25.78
CA PHE A 157 -21.93 1.97 -25.31
C PHE A 157 -21.71 1.76 -23.81
N PHE A 158 -20.92 2.61 -23.15
CA PHE A 158 -20.57 2.51 -21.73
C PHE A 158 -21.29 3.49 -20.81
N THR A 159 -22.39 4.07 -21.26
CA THR A 159 -23.19 5.03 -20.47
C THR A 159 -23.69 4.45 -19.15
N LYS A 160 -24.14 3.17 -19.15
CA LYS A 160 -24.56 2.45 -17.93
C LYS A 160 -23.40 2.30 -16.93
N ALA A 161 -22.19 1.98 -17.39
CA ALA A 161 -21.02 1.83 -16.53
C ALA A 161 -20.61 3.17 -15.90
N ARG A 162 -20.71 4.28 -16.67
CA ARG A 162 -20.46 5.64 -16.14
C ARG A 162 -21.50 6.03 -15.10
N LYS A 163 -22.80 5.78 -15.37
CA LYS A 163 -23.86 5.99 -14.39
C LYS A 163 -23.58 5.20 -13.11
N ARG A 164 -23.22 3.93 -13.24
CA ARG A 164 -22.83 3.09 -12.10
C ARG A 164 -21.65 3.67 -11.31
N ALA A 165 -20.63 4.21 -12.00
CA ALA A 165 -19.50 4.85 -11.34
C ALA A 165 -19.92 6.08 -10.51
N MET A 166 -20.85 6.89 -11.03
CA MET A 166 -21.42 8.02 -10.28
C MET A 166 -22.21 7.56 -9.05
N GLU A 167 -23.04 6.53 -9.18
CA GLU A 167 -23.80 5.93 -8.07
C GLU A 167 -22.84 5.41 -6.97
N VAL A 168 -21.77 4.72 -7.35
CA VAL A 168 -20.73 4.25 -6.40
C VAL A 168 -20.02 5.43 -5.74
N ARG A 169 -19.75 6.50 -6.47
CA ARG A 169 -19.16 7.72 -5.90
C ARG A 169 -20.08 8.39 -4.87
N GLU A 170 -21.36 8.50 -5.17
CA GLU A 170 -22.33 9.06 -4.24
C GLU A 170 -22.48 8.19 -2.98
N GLU A 171 -22.49 6.85 -3.14
CA GLU A 171 -22.50 5.91 -2.03
C GLU A 171 -21.24 6.05 -1.17
N GLN A 172 -20.06 6.20 -1.79
CA GLN A 172 -18.80 6.45 -1.10
C GLN A 172 -18.86 7.73 -0.26
N ILE A 173 -19.35 8.83 -0.84
CA ILE A 173 -19.50 10.10 -0.12
C ILE A 173 -20.45 9.93 1.06
N ARG A 174 -21.60 9.31 0.87
CA ARG A 174 -22.59 9.06 1.95
C ARG A 174 -22.03 8.19 3.06
N THR A 175 -21.16 7.23 2.74
CA THR A 175 -20.55 6.33 3.71
C THR A 175 -19.46 7.02 4.53
N VAL A 176 -18.66 7.89 3.90
CA VAL A 176 -17.51 8.54 4.55
C VAL A 176 -17.89 9.85 5.26
N LEU A 177 -18.89 10.57 4.76
CA LEU A 177 -19.31 11.88 5.29
C LEU A 177 -19.58 11.89 6.81
N PRO A 178 -20.28 10.90 7.40
CA PRO A 178 -20.54 10.89 8.86
C PRO A 178 -19.26 10.91 9.71
N PHE A 179 -18.19 10.26 9.24
CA PHE A 179 -16.89 10.25 9.94
C PHE A 179 -16.20 11.61 9.84
N ILE A 180 -16.29 12.27 8.68
CA ILE A 180 -15.77 13.64 8.48
C ILE A 180 -16.49 14.61 9.41
N GLU A 181 -17.82 14.55 9.47
CA GLU A 181 -18.64 15.42 10.33
C GLU A 181 -18.42 15.16 11.82
N LYS A 182 -18.34 13.87 12.21
CA LYS A 182 -18.02 13.48 13.59
C LYS A 182 -16.67 14.02 14.02
N ARG A 183 -15.62 13.90 13.16
CA ARG A 183 -14.29 14.45 13.47
C ARG A 183 -14.30 15.96 13.55
N ARG A 184 -14.99 16.64 12.65
CA ARG A 184 -15.14 18.11 12.68
C ARG A 184 -15.87 18.59 13.94
N SER A 185 -16.90 17.89 14.36
CA SER A 185 -17.63 18.21 15.60
C SER A 185 -16.78 17.98 16.84
N PHE A 186 -15.98 16.92 16.84
CA PHE A 186 -15.02 16.62 17.89
C PHE A 186 -13.98 17.74 18.08
N LEU A 187 -13.41 18.27 16.99
CA LEU A 187 -12.44 19.36 17.06
C LEU A 187 -13.05 20.68 17.59
N ARG A 188 -14.36 20.87 17.41
CA ARG A 188 -15.09 22.04 17.94
C ARG A 188 -15.43 21.92 19.42
N ASN A 189 -15.40 20.72 19.98
CA ASN A 189 -15.74 20.46 21.39
C ASN A 189 -14.57 19.74 22.07
N PRO A 190 -13.63 20.48 22.72
CA PRO A 190 -12.46 19.90 23.35
C PRO A 190 -12.75 18.93 24.50
N ASP A 191 -13.93 18.99 25.13
CA ASP A 191 -14.30 18.10 26.23
C ASP A 191 -14.50 16.64 25.73
N LEU A 192 -14.81 16.45 24.46
CA LEU A 192 -14.87 15.12 23.82
C LEU A 192 -13.46 14.49 23.67
N ILE A 193 -12.39 15.27 23.75
CA ILE A 193 -11.00 14.81 23.64
C ILE A 193 -10.61 13.88 24.81
N LYS A 194 -11.33 13.92 25.93
CA LYS A 194 -11.09 13.06 27.09
C LYS A 194 -11.58 11.62 26.91
N SER A 195 -12.26 11.30 25.81
CA SER A 195 -12.71 9.93 25.52
C SER A 195 -11.52 9.06 25.08
N LYS A 196 -11.30 7.92 25.77
CA LYS A 196 -10.23 6.95 25.43
C LYS A 196 -10.37 6.31 24.04
N THR A 197 -11.55 6.42 23.40
CA THR A 197 -11.87 5.80 22.11
C THR A 197 -11.56 6.71 20.91
N VAL A 198 -11.11 7.95 21.17
CA VAL A 198 -10.82 8.93 20.10
C VAL A 198 -9.37 9.33 20.17
N SER A 199 -8.65 9.18 19.07
CA SER A 199 -7.27 9.66 18.95
C SER A 199 -7.24 11.19 19.02
N PRO A 200 -6.27 11.79 19.72
CA PRO A 200 -6.11 13.24 19.76
C PRO A 200 -5.82 13.84 18.37
N PHE A 201 -5.35 13.04 17.44
CA PHE A 201 -4.95 13.45 16.10
C PHE A 201 -5.41 12.46 15.01
N SER A 202 -5.66 12.97 13.79
CA SER A 202 -6.01 12.16 12.61
C SER A 202 -5.55 12.82 11.31
N TYR A 203 -5.55 12.05 10.21
CA TYR A 203 -5.25 12.59 8.88
C TYR A 203 -6.25 13.68 8.46
N LEU A 204 -7.54 13.51 8.79
CA LEU A 204 -8.57 14.53 8.54
C LEU A 204 -8.23 15.90 9.13
N ASP A 205 -7.59 15.94 10.31
CA ASP A 205 -7.23 17.20 10.96
C ASP A 205 -6.27 18.02 10.10
N THR A 206 -5.35 17.32 9.42
CA THR A 206 -4.39 17.98 8.50
C THR A 206 -5.06 18.48 7.23
N LEU A 207 -6.22 17.92 6.86
CA LEU A 207 -6.93 18.24 5.62
C LEU A 207 -7.92 19.39 5.78
N PHE A 208 -8.49 19.59 6.98
CA PHE A 208 -9.50 20.64 7.19
C PHE A 208 -8.97 22.04 6.93
N ASP A 209 -7.72 22.29 7.28
CA ASP A 209 -7.04 23.58 7.12
C ASP A 209 -5.95 23.57 6.03
N LEU A 210 -6.00 22.57 5.15
CA LEU A 210 -5.01 22.40 4.08
C LEU A 210 -5.02 23.61 3.14
N LYS A 211 -3.88 24.32 3.13
CA LYS A 211 -3.66 25.46 2.23
C LYS A 211 -2.95 24.99 0.96
N ILE A 212 -3.53 25.34 -0.17
CA ILE A 212 -2.97 25.05 -1.49
C ILE A 212 -2.59 26.36 -2.16
N GLU A 213 -1.37 26.45 -2.63
CA GLU A 213 -0.86 27.61 -3.35
C GLU A 213 -1.76 27.94 -4.54
N GLY A 214 -2.18 29.22 -4.65
CA GLY A 214 -3.10 29.68 -5.70
C GLY A 214 -4.59 29.40 -5.47
N ARG A 215 -4.94 28.73 -4.34
CA ARG A 215 -6.33 28.45 -3.99
C ARG A 215 -6.71 29.09 -2.65
N LYS A 216 -7.86 29.81 -2.64
CA LYS A 216 -8.37 30.46 -1.41
C LYS A 216 -9.28 29.56 -0.56
N SER A 217 -9.96 28.58 -1.20
CA SER A 217 -10.90 27.71 -0.51
C SER A 217 -10.23 26.48 0.09
N ALA A 218 -10.67 26.05 1.26
CA ALA A 218 -10.36 24.75 1.83
C ALA A 218 -10.88 23.61 0.94
N PRO A 219 -10.41 22.36 1.12
CA PRO A 219 -10.92 21.21 0.38
C PRO A 219 -12.43 21.03 0.58
N SER A 220 -13.15 20.74 -0.50
CA SER A 220 -14.56 20.38 -0.48
C SER A 220 -14.79 19.01 0.15
N ILE A 221 -16.03 18.68 0.51
CA ILE A 221 -16.38 17.33 1.02
C ILE A 221 -15.94 16.23 0.04
N SER A 222 -16.20 16.42 -1.26
CA SER A 222 -15.78 15.46 -2.28
C SER A 222 -14.25 15.25 -2.29
N GLU A 223 -13.48 16.31 -2.18
CA GLU A 223 -12.02 16.25 -2.11
C GLU A 223 -11.52 15.62 -0.81
N LEU A 224 -12.14 15.90 0.33
CA LEU A 224 -11.82 15.22 1.60
C LEU A 224 -12.07 13.71 1.50
N VAL A 225 -13.22 13.30 0.97
CA VAL A 225 -13.53 11.88 0.73
C VAL A 225 -12.50 11.23 -0.20
N THR A 226 -12.10 11.94 -1.26
CA THR A 226 -11.07 11.47 -2.20
C THR A 226 -9.72 11.25 -1.51
N LEU A 227 -9.25 12.20 -0.70
CA LEU A 227 -7.96 12.09 0.01
C LEU A 227 -7.99 11.00 1.09
N CYS A 228 -9.10 10.85 1.84
CA CYS A 228 -9.29 9.75 2.78
C CYS A 228 -9.26 8.39 2.05
N SER A 229 -9.98 8.28 0.93
CA SER A 229 -10.01 7.06 0.13
C SER A 229 -8.63 6.70 -0.44
N GLU A 230 -7.88 7.68 -0.93
CA GLU A 230 -6.50 7.49 -1.39
C GLU A 230 -5.61 6.93 -0.26
N PHE A 231 -5.69 7.52 0.94
CA PHE A 231 -4.92 7.08 2.10
C PHE A 231 -5.26 5.64 2.51
N LEU A 232 -6.55 5.31 2.59
CA LEU A 232 -7.03 3.98 2.97
C LEU A 232 -6.64 2.92 1.93
N ASN A 233 -6.95 3.16 0.64
CA ASN A 233 -6.68 2.19 -0.43
C ASN A 233 -5.18 1.99 -0.66
N GLY A 234 -4.39 3.07 -0.62
CA GLY A 234 -2.95 2.99 -0.83
C GLY A 234 -2.22 2.17 0.22
N GLY A 235 -2.69 2.20 1.47
CA GLY A 235 -2.02 1.51 2.58
C GLY A 235 -2.56 0.11 2.89
N THR A 236 -3.81 -0.21 2.50
CA THR A 236 -4.45 -1.48 2.90
C THR A 236 -3.99 -2.66 2.04
N ASP A 237 -4.34 -2.63 0.75
CA ASP A 237 -4.13 -3.79 -0.12
C ASP A 237 -2.66 -4.12 -0.33
N THR A 238 -1.82 -3.11 -0.50
CA THR A 238 -0.38 -3.29 -0.70
C THR A 238 0.29 -3.96 0.50
N THR A 239 -0.05 -3.53 1.71
CA THR A 239 0.52 -4.09 2.94
C THR A 239 -0.02 -5.49 3.22
N ALA A 240 -1.34 -5.69 3.07
CA ALA A 240 -1.96 -6.98 3.32
C ALA A 240 -1.48 -8.07 2.34
N THR A 241 -1.35 -7.73 1.05
CA THR A 241 -0.81 -8.62 0.03
C THR A 241 0.65 -9.01 0.35
N ALA A 242 1.50 -8.05 0.72
CA ALA A 242 2.88 -8.36 1.09
C ALA A 242 2.96 -9.34 2.27
N ILE A 243 2.09 -9.20 3.27
CA ILE A 243 2.08 -10.09 4.43
C ILE A 243 1.53 -11.47 4.07
N GLU A 244 0.53 -11.58 3.20
CA GLU A 244 0.06 -12.88 2.69
C GLU A 244 1.20 -13.65 2.02
N TRP A 245 1.96 -13.00 1.13
CA TRP A 245 3.16 -13.57 0.51
C TRP A 245 4.24 -13.91 1.53
N ALA A 246 4.40 -13.10 2.59
CA ALA A 246 5.34 -13.40 3.67
C ALA A 246 5.02 -14.74 4.35
N ILE A 247 3.76 -14.94 4.74
CA ILE A 247 3.33 -16.18 5.39
C ILE A 247 3.47 -17.37 4.42
N ALA A 248 3.13 -17.20 3.13
CA ALA A 248 3.32 -18.22 2.12
C ALA A 248 4.80 -18.66 2.03
N ARG A 249 5.74 -17.71 2.01
CA ARG A 249 7.19 -18.01 1.98
C ARG A 249 7.71 -18.65 3.27
N LEU A 250 7.14 -18.31 4.42
CA LEU A 250 7.48 -18.94 5.69
C LEU A 250 7.00 -20.40 5.77
N ILE A 251 5.84 -20.69 5.18
CA ILE A 251 5.30 -22.05 5.07
C ILE A 251 6.16 -22.90 4.12
N GLU A 252 6.53 -22.34 2.96
CA GLU A 252 7.39 -23.02 1.97
C GLU A 252 8.78 -23.32 2.55
N ASN A 253 9.28 -22.43 3.43
CA ASN A 253 10.65 -22.50 3.97
C ASN A 253 10.64 -22.54 5.52
N PRO A 254 10.34 -23.69 6.13
CA PRO A 254 10.25 -23.81 7.58
C PRO A 254 11.54 -23.40 8.33
N LYS A 255 12.72 -23.54 7.70
CA LYS A 255 14.00 -23.09 8.29
C LYS A 255 14.04 -21.57 8.47
N ILE A 256 13.53 -20.82 7.49
CA ILE A 256 13.44 -19.35 7.57
C ILE A 256 12.47 -18.96 8.69
N GLN A 257 11.34 -19.68 8.80
CA GLN A 257 10.37 -19.44 9.88
C GLN A 257 10.96 -19.68 11.27
N VAL A 258 11.74 -20.75 11.45
CA VAL A 258 12.44 -21.05 12.71
C VAL A 258 13.46 -19.96 13.02
N GLN A 259 14.29 -19.57 12.06
CA GLN A 259 15.33 -18.55 12.26
C GLN A 259 14.72 -17.18 12.65
N LEU A 260 13.60 -16.79 12.02
CA LEU A 260 12.85 -15.59 12.41
C LEU A 260 12.30 -15.70 13.85
N TYR A 261 11.73 -16.85 14.20
CA TYR A 261 11.24 -17.07 15.57
C TYR A 261 12.35 -16.97 16.60
N ASP A 262 13.52 -17.59 16.33
CA ASP A 262 14.67 -17.55 17.21
C ASP A 262 15.22 -16.12 17.38
N GLU A 263 15.29 -15.32 16.32
CA GLU A 263 15.63 -13.91 16.42
C GLU A 263 14.63 -13.14 17.28
N ILE A 264 13.33 -13.32 17.04
CA ILE A 264 12.27 -12.67 17.83
C ILE A 264 12.40 -13.06 19.31
N LYS A 265 12.51 -14.36 19.59
CA LYS A 265 12.60 -14.87 20.97
C LYS A 265 13.85 -14.35 21.69
N SER A 266 14.99 -14.29 20.99
CA SER A 266 16.24 -13.75 21.56
C SER A 266 16.15 -12.23 21.81
N THR A 267 15.40 -11.51 21.00
CA THR A 267 15.26 -10.03 21.11
C THR A 267 14.29 -9.63 22.22
N VAL A 268 13.14 -10.31 22.32
CA VAL A 268 12.06 -9.86 23.21
C VAL A 268 11.77 -10.82 24.38
N GLY A 269 12.29 -12.04 24.35
CA GLY A 269 11.96 -13.08 25.36
C GLY A 269 10.48 -13.47 25.27
N ASP A 270 9.82 -13.51 26.43
CA ASP A 270 8.39 -13.88 26.53
C ASP A 270 7.43 -12.70 26.39
N ARG A 271 7.94 -11.48 26.31
CA ARG A 271 7.08 -10.32 26.09
C ARG A 271 6.65 -10.19 24.61
N LYS A 272 5.56 -9.52 24.39
CA LYS A 272 5.09 -9.21 23.04
C LYS A 272 6.09 -8.31 22.29
N VAL A 273 6.25 -8.54 20.98
CA VAL A 273 7.00 -7.64 20.10
C VAL A 273 6.35 -6.25 20.10
N GLU A 274 7.16 -5.22 20.28
CA GLU A 274 6.79 -3.82 20.21
C GLU A 274 7.47 -3.13 19.00
N GLU A 275 6.98 -1.96 18.63
CA GLU A 275 7.49 -1.16 17.49
C GLU A 275 9.01 -0.89 17.56
N LYS A 276 9.54 -0.64 18.78
CA LYS A 276 10.97 -0.36 19.00
C LYS A 276 11.89 -1.57 18.76
N ASP A 277 11.32 -2.78 18.74
CA ASP A 277 12.10 -4.01 18.65
C ASP A 277 12.43 -4.36 17.20
N VAL A 278 11.51 -4.07 16.27
CA VAL A 278 11.64 -4.47 14.86
C VAL A 278 12.82 -3.81 14.15
N ASP A 279 13.25 -2.65 14.60
CA ASP A 279 14.41 -1.96 14.04
C ASP A 279 15.72 -2.71 14.36
N ASN A 280 15.74 -3.52 15.44
CA ASN A 280 16.90 -4.30 15.91
C ASN A 280 16.87 -5.77 15.44
N MET A 281 15.84 -6.18 14.68
CA MET A 281 15.71 -7.52 14.12
C MET A 281 16.31 -7.57 12.72
N GLU A 282 17.59 -7.88 12.61
CA GLU A 282 18.32 -7.81 11.32
C GLU A 282 17.82 -8.84 10.32
N TYR A 283 17.52 -10.06 10.77
CA TYR A 283 17.03 -11.12 9.89
C TYR A 283 15.59 -10.85 9.42
N LEU A 284 14.73 -10.34 10.30
CA LEU A 284 13.39 -9.88 9.92
C LEU A 284 13.46 -8.79 8.84
N ASN A 285 14.34 -7.81 9.02
CA ASN A 285 14.51 -6.74 8.03
C ASN A 285 15.05 -7.28 6.70
N ALA A 286 15.95 -8.26 6.73
CA ALA A 286 16.47 -8.96 5.56
C ALA A 286 15.37 -9.77 4.86
N PHE A 287 14.56 -10.51 5.62
CA PHE A 287 13.41 -11.26 5.12
C PHE A 287 12.39 -10.33 4.41
N VAL A 288 12.06 -9.19 5.00
CA VAL A 288 11.10 -8.24 4.40
C VAL A 288 11.68 -7.59 3.13
N LYS A 289 12.98 -7.33 3.06
CA LYS A 289 13.61 -6.84 1.82
C LYS A 289 13.54 -7.89 0.71
N GLU A 290 13.84 -9.16 1.00
CA GLU A 290 13.75 -10.24 0.03
C GLU A 290 12.30 -10.49 -0.41
N LEU A 291 11.36 -10.40 0.53
CA LEU A 291 9.93 -10.44 0.24
C LEU A 291 9.54 -9.38 -0.78
N LEU A 292 9.93 -8.12 -0.57
CA LEU A 292 9.61 -6.99 -1.45
C LEU A 292 10.36 -7.04 -2.78
N ARG A 293 11.53 -7.69 -2.84
CA ARG A 293 12.22 -7.96 -4.09
C ARG A 293 11.45 -8.98 -4.93
N LYS A 294 11.04 -10.10 -4.31
CA LYS A 294 10.44 -11.24 -5.01
C LYS A 294 8.96 -11.07 -5.25
N HIS A 295 8.23 -10.45 -4.30
CA HIS A 295 6.80 -10.22 -4.33
C HIS A 295 6.47 -8.74 -4.08
N PRO A 296 6.91 -7.82 -4.98
CA PRO A 296 6.48 -6.43 -4.87
C PRO A 296 4.96 -6.38 -5.04
N PRO A 297 4.24 -5.61 -4.19
CA PRO A 297 2.78 -5.54 -4.28
C PRO A 297 2.25 -5.07 -5.63
N THR A 298 3.08 -4.41 -6.44
CA THR A 298 2.73 -3.98 -7.80
C THR A 298 3.87 -4.26 -8.75
N TYR A 299 3.54 -4.70 -9.97
CA TYR A 299 4.53 -4.91 -11.03
C TYR A 299 4.82 -3.67 -11.86
N PHE A 300 3.92 -2.69 -11.80
CA PHE A 300 4.09 -1.42 -12.48
C PHE A 300 4.09 -0.27 -11.50
N SER A 301 4.96 0.72 -11.75
CA SER A 301 4.81 2.00 -11.09
C SER A 301 3.49 2.67 -11.51
N LEU A 302 3.01 3.63 -10.73
CA LEU A 302 1.96 4.52 -11.22
C LEU A 302 2.49 5.28 -12.44
N THR A 303 1.71 5.28 -13.53
CA THR A 303 2.08 5.83 -14.84
C THR A 303 2.65 7.24 -14.75
N HIS A 304 3.79 7.45 -15.36
CA HIS A 304 4.45 8.74 -15.53
C HIS A 304 4.16 9.34 -16.91
N ALA A 305 4.46 10.63 -17.09
CA ALA A 305 4.44 11.30 -18.38
C ALA A 305 5.52 12.38 -18.44
N ALA A 306 5.88 12.80 -19.64
CA ALA A 306 6.76 13.94 -19.84
C ALA A 306 6.00 15.26 -19.57
N ILE A 307 6.68 16.24 -18.95
CA ILE A 307 6.07 17.55 -18.65
C ILE A 307 5.93 18.39 -19.91
N GLU A 308 6.93 18.33 -20.80
CA GLU A 308 7.03 19.21 -21.96
C GLU A 308 7.57 18.45 -23.19
N PRO A 309 7.34 18.96 -24.41
CA PRO A 309 7.87 18.39 -25.64
C PRO A 309 9.42 18.34 -25.66
N GLY A 310 9.97 17.39 -26.43
CA GLY A 310 11.41 17.21 -26.56
C GLY A 310 12.06 16.38 -25.45
N ALA A 311 11.28 15.78 -24.57
CA ALA A 311 11.76 14.84 -23.58
C ALA A 311 12.40 13.61 -24.26
N LYS A 312 13.58 13.18 -23.78
CA LYS A 312 14.28 11.98 -24.30
C LYS A 312 14.57 11.01 -23.18
N LEU A 313 14.42 9.71 -23.48
CA LEU A 313 14.78 8.60 -22.60
C LEU A 313 15.53 7.53 -23.41
N GLY A 314 16.72 7.16 -22.99
CA GLY A 314 17.58 6.21 -23.74
C GLY A 314 17.85 6.65 -25.17
N GLY A 315 17.90 7.95 -25.45
CA GLY A 315 18.07 8.51 -26.79
C GLY A 315 16.79 8.64 -27.63
N TYR A 316 15.65 8.05 -27.21
CA TYR A 316 14.36 8.12 -27.90
C TYR A 316 13.56 9.34 -27.48
N ASP A 317 12.85 9.97 -28.44
CA ASP A 317 11.90 11.04 -28.14
C ASP A 317 10.63 10.48 -27.46
N ILE A 318 10.23 11.07 -26.34
CA ILE A 318 9.06 10.66 -25.56
C ILE A 318 7.94 11.72 -25.73
N PRO A 319 6.82 11.36 -26.39
CA PRO A 319 5.69 12.27 -26.53
C PRO A 319 5.06 12.63 -25.16
N THR A 320 4.57 13.86 -25.02
CA THR A 320 3.94 14.33 -23.77
C THR A 320 2.61 13.66 -23.45
N ASP A 321 1.94 13.08 -24.43
CA ASP A 321 0.71 12.31 -24.31
C ASP A 321 0.95 10.81 -24.10
N ALA A 322 2.22 10.37 -24.11
CA ALA A 322 2.58 8.99 -23.84
C ALA A 322 2.45 8.66 -22.34
N ASN A 323 1.93 7.48 -22.08
CA ASN A 323 2.00 6.82 -20.79
C ASN A 323 3.36 6.14 -20.64
N LEU A 324 4.12 6.48 -19.62
CA LEU A 324 5.40 5.86 -19.29
C LEU A 324 5.24 4.98 -18.06
N ASP A 325 5.21 3.67 -18.24
CA ASP A 325 5.06 2.67 -17.18
C ASP A 325 6.40 1.96 -16.94
N LEU A 326 6.80 1.85 -15.67
CA LEU A 326 8.01 1.15 -15.28
C LEU A 326 7.60 -0.26 -14.84
N TYR A 327 8.11 -1.27 -15.53
CA TYR A 327 7.82 -2.68 -15.27
C TYR A 327 8.95 -3.28 -14.42
N LEU A 328 8.65 -3.60 -13.16
CA LEU A 328 9.62 -3.90 -12.09
C LEU A 328 10.23 -5.31 -12.13
N PRO A 329 9.49 -6.40 -12.46
CA PRO A 329 10.02 -7.75 -12.37
C PRO A 329 11.34 -8.00 -13.10
N PRO A 330 11.57 -7.49 -14.33
CA PRO A 330 12.84 -7.69 -15.03
C PRO A 330 14.07 -7.11 -14.31
N VAL A 331 13.87 -6.17 -13.38
CA VAL A 331 14.96 -5.63 -12.57
C VAL A 331 15.18 -6.49 -11.33
N SER A 332 14.08 -6.91 -10.68
CA SER A 332 14.13 -7.75 -9.47
C SER A 332 14.59 -9.19 -9.74
N ASP A 333 14.39 -9.70 -10.96
CA ASP A 333 14.79 -11.04 -11.39
C ASP A 333 15.99 -11.04 -12.37
N ASN A 334 16.72 -9.92 -12.48
CA ASN A 334 17.85 -9.80 -13.39
C ASN A 334 19.09 -10.57 -12.86
N PRO A 335 19.58 -11.60 -13.58
CA PRO A 335 20.76 -12.38 -13.14
C PRO A 335 22.07 -11.60 -13.19
N THR A 336 22.12 -10.44 -13.87
CA THR A 336 23.29 -9.55 -13.83
C THR A 336 23.30 -8.66 -12.59
N LEU A 337 22.16 -8.45 -11.94
CA LEU A 337 22.01 -7.65 -10.72
C LEU A 337 21.95 -8.52 -9.46
N TRP A 338 21.47 -9.76 -9.58
CA TRP A 338 21.19 -10.67 -8.48
C TRP A 338 21.76 -12.07 -8.72
N THR A 339 22.42 -12.62 -7.74
CA THR A 339 22.85 -14.04 -7.77
C THR A 339 21.65 -14.94 -7.49
N ASN A 340 21.35 -15.91 -8.36
CA ASN A 340 20.21 -16.81 -8.26
C ASN A 340 18.88 -16.06 -7.94
N PRO A 341 18.44 -15.17 -8.84
CA PRO A 341 17.31 -14.27 -8.58
C PRO A 341 15.98 -15.00 -8.37
N GLU A 342 15.87 -16.24 -8.86
CA GLU A 342 14.68 -17.10 -8.73
C GLU A 342 14.50 -17.63 -7.32
N ILE A 343 15.57 -17.75 -6.54
CA ILE A 343 15.53 -18.27 -5.17
C ILE A 343 15.11 -17.17 -4.20
N PHE A 344 14.16 -17.51 -3.32
CA PHE A 344 13.81 -16.68 -2.18
C PHE A 344 14.82 -16.90 -1.05
N ASP A 345 15.71 -15.95 -0.82
CA ASP A 345 16.84 -16.07 0.09
C ASP A 345 17.04 -14.79 0.92
N PRO A 346 16.49 -14.72 2.16
CA PRO A 346 16.73 -13.58 3.06
C PRO A 346 18.18 -13.33 3.39
N ASP A 347 19.04 -14.37 3.38
CA ASP A 347 20.47 -14.22 3.65
C ASP A 347 21.16 -13.30 2.64
N ARG A 348 20.55 -13.07 1.49
CA ARG A 348 20.95 -12.07 0.51
C ARG A 348 21.13 -10.68 1.14
N PHE A 349 20.23 -10.28 2.01
CA PHE A 349 20.24 -8.98 2.69
C PHE A 349 20.76 -9.05 4.14
N PHE A 350 20.99 -10.25 4.64
CA PHE A 350 21.45 -10.44 5.99
C PHE A 350 22.95 -10.12 6.12
N MET A 351 23.35 -9.42 7.17
CA MET A 351 24.72 -8.99 7.43
C MET A 351 25.36 -8.18 6.29
N GLY A 352 24.54 -7.45 5.52
CA GLY A 352 25.00 -6.53 4.47
C GLY A 352 25.63 -7.21 3.25
N ARG A 353 25.31 -8.47 2.97
CA ARG A 353 25.85 -9.19 1.80
C ARG A 353 25.45 -8.55 0.47
N GLU A 354 24.24 -8.00 0.38
CA GLU A 354 23.78 -7.20 -0.76
C GLU A 354 23.42 -5.78 -0.32
N ASP A 355 24.09 -4.80 -0.89
CA ASP A 355 23.78 -3.37 -0.67
C ASP A 355 22.71 -2.89 -1.67
N ALA A 356 21.52 -3.48 -1.59
CA ALA A 356 20.38 -3.01 -2.38
C ALA A 356 19.48 -2.09 -1.54
N ASP A 357 19.32 -0.88 -2.05
CA ASP A 357 18.48 0.14 -1.45
C ASP A 357 17.05 0.04 -1.99
N ILE A 358 16.06 -0.07 -1.09
CA ILE A 358 14.63 -0.09 -1.43
C ILE A 358 14.13 1.25 -1.96
N THR A 359 14.91 2.33 -1.84
CA THR A 359 14.59 3.66 -2.36
C THR A 359 15.18 3.91 -3.75
N GLY A 360 16.07 3.05 -4.23
CA GLY A 360 16.74 3.15 -5.51
C GLY A 360 17.72 4.33 -5.66
N VAL A 361 18.01 5.08 -4.59
CA VAL A 361 18.90 6.25 -4.64
C VAL A 361 20.35 5.85 -4.91
N LYS A 362 20.80 4.70 -4.37
CA LYS A 362 22.16 4.16 -4.58
C LYS A 362 22.30 3.35 -5.88
N GLY A 363 21.25 3.27 -6.68
CA GLY A 363 21.17 2.46 -7.87
C GLY A 363 19.92 1.60 -7.89
N VAL A 364 19.37 1.36 -9.09
CA VAL A 364 18.12 0.65 -9.27
C VAL A 364 18.40 -0.85 -9.34
N LYS A 365 18.38 -1.54 -8.18
CA LYS A 365 18.36 -3.02 -8.13
C LYS A 365 16.96 -3.56 -7.86
N MET A 366 16.13 -2.82 -7.10
CA MET A 366 14.72 -3.12 -6.82
C MET A 366 13.97 -1.81 -6.54
N LEU A 367 12.67 -1.76 -6.85
CA LEU A 367 11.85 -0.56 -6.71
C LEU A 367 10.47 -0.85 -6.11
N PRO A 368 10.35 -1.54 -4.97
CA PRO A 368 9.04 -1.90 -4.41
C PRO A 368 8.20 -0.67 -4.03
N PHE A 369 8.84 0.47 -3.81
CA PHE A 369 8.21 1.75 -3.45
C PHE A 369 8.35 2.83 -4.55
N GLY A 370 8.83 2.45 -5.73
CA GLY A 370 9.26 3.43 -6.74
C GLY A 370 10.49 4.21 -6.30
N VAL A 371 10.83 5.29 -7.01
CA VAL A 371 12.03 6.09 -6.76
C VAL A 371 11.82 7.55 -7.16
N GLY A 372 12.70 8.43 -6.69
CA GLY A 372 12.73 9.84 -7.05
C GLY A 372 11.60 10.66 -6.44
N ARG A 373 11.15 11.70 -7.15
CA ARG A 373 10.18 12.69 -6.63
C ARG A 373 8.81 12.08 -6.28
N ARG A 374 8.43 10.99 -6.93
CA ARG A 374 7.16 10.27 -6.77
C ARG A 374 7.28 8.97 -5.96
N ILE A 375 8.38 8.76 -5.26
CA ILE A 375 8.54 7.61 -4.34
C ILE A 375 7.34 7.50 -3.40
N CYS A 376 6.97 6.28 -3.03
CA CYS A 376 5.82 6.03 -2.15
C CYS A 376 5.86 6.91 -0.89
N PRO A 377 4.79 7.66 -0.58
CA PRO A 377 4.73 8.46 0.65
C PRO A 377 4.66 7.59 1.91
N GLY A 378 4.10 6.38 1.78
CA GLY A 378 3.89 5.44 2.87
C GLY A 378 5.02 4.45 3.13
N LEU A 379 6.21 4.62 2.52
CA LEU A 379 7.33 3.69 2.66
C LEU A 379 7.63 3.35 4.14
N GLY A 380 7.85 4.37 4.98
CA GLY A 380 8.15 4.16 6.40
C GLY A 380 7.01 3.45 7.14
N MET A 381 5.76 3.82 6.86
CA MET A 381 4.60 3.18 7.45
C MET A 381 4.45 1.72 6.99
N ALA A 382 4.65 1.44 5.71
CA ALA A 382 4.54 0.09 5.15
C ALA A 382 5.60 -0.84 5.74
N MET A 383 6.86 -0.41 5.78
CA MET A 383 7.95 -1.18 6.40
C MET A 383 7.66 -1.50 7.87
N LEU A 384 7.19 -0.50 8.62
CA LEU A 384 6.80 -0.68 10.03
C LEU A 384 5.66 -1.69 10.17
N HIS A 385 4.59 -1.57 9.39
CA HIS A 385 3.45 -2.47 9.49
C HIS A 385 3.78 -3.90 9.06
N ILE A 386 4.55 -4.07 7.96
CA ILE A 386 4.96 -5.40 7.49
C ILE A 386 5.85 -6.07 8.54
N ASN A 387 6.91 -5.39 9.02
CA ASN A 387 7.81 -5.94 10.04
C ASN A 387 7.04 -6.32 11.32
N MET A 388 6.20 -5.43 11.84
CA MET A 388 5.45 -5.70 13.07
C MET A 388 4.45 -6.86 12.93
N LEU A 389 3.66 -6.89 11.83
CA LEU A 389 2.68 -7.95 11.63
C LEU A 389 3.36 -9.31 11.41
N VAL A 390 4.41 -9.36 10.58
CA VAL A 390 5.17 -10.59 10.37
C VAL A 390 5.79 -11.09 11.68
N ALA A 391 6.48 -10.21 12.42
CA ALA A 391 7.09 -10.57 13.69
C ALA A 391 6.04 -11.07 14.70
N ARG A 392 4.91 -10.38 14.82
CA ARG A 392 3.83 -10.75 15.74
C ARG A 392 3.18 -12.08 15.37
N MET A 393 2.91 -12.31 14.07
CA MET A 393 2.32 -13.55 13.57
C MET A 393 3.26 -14.76 13.73
N VAL A 394 4.59 -14.56 13.57
CA VAL A 394 5.60 -15.61 13.81
C VAL A 394 5.82 -15.84 15.31
N GLN A 395 5.74 -14.80 16.13
CA GLN A 395 5.83 -14.94 17.58
C GLN A 395 4.70 -15.79 18.16
N GLU A 396 3.47 -15.59 17.71
CA GLU A 396 2.26 -16.23 18.25
C GLU A 396 2.01 -17.63 17.66
N PHE A 397 2.38 -17.84 16.38
CA PHE A 397 1.97 -19.02 15.63
C PHE A 397 3.13 -19.66 14.86
N GLU A 398 3.12 -20.98 14.84
CA GLU A 398 3.80 -21.79 13.84
C GLU A 398 2.85 -21.99 12.67
N TRP A 399 3.30 -21.64 11.46
CA TRP A 399 2.50 -21.66 10.23
C TRP A 399 2.84 -22.88 9.38
N SER A 400 1.83 -23.58 8.88
CA SER A 400 1.98 -24.73 8.00
C SER A 400 0.94 -24.70 6.87
N ALA A 401 1.22 -25.46 5.80
CA ALA A 401 0.32 -25.57 4.67
C ALA A 401 -1.00 -26.24 5.07
N CYS A 402 -2.13 -25.68 4.59
CA CYS A 402 -3.41 -26.35 4.69
C CYS A 402 -3.41 -27.58 3.77
N PRO A 403 -3.81 -28.78 4.24
CA PRO A 403 -3.84 -29.98 3.42
C PRO A 403 -4.63 -29.83 2.11
N THR A 404 -5.65 -28.99 2.09
CA THR A 404 -6.47 -28.68 0.90
C THR A 404 -5.76 -27.80 -0.13
N GLN A 405 -4.65 -27.15 0.24
CA GLN A 405 -3.83 -26.28 -0.61
C GLN A 405 -2.37 -26.78 -0.68
N SER A 406 -2.14 -28.07 -0.63
CA SER A 406 -0.80 -28.67 -0.75
C SER A 406 -0.70 -29.46 -2.08
N PRO A 407 0.36 -29.24 -2.91
CA PRO A 407 1.44 -28.28 -2.72
C PRO A 407 0.97 -26.82 -2.87
N MET A 408 1.72 -25.89 -2.24
CA MET A 408 1.38 -24.46 -2.31
C MET A 408 1.47 -23.93 -3.74
N ASP A 409 0.44 -23.17 -4.13
CA ASP A 409 0.37 -22.50 -5.43
C ASP A 409 0.92 -21.08 -5.32
N PHE A 410 2.08 -20.83 -5.95
CA PHE A 410 2.69 -19.52 -6.05
C PHE A 410 2.29 -18.77 -7.34
N SER A 411 1.27 -19.24 -8.05
CA SER A 411 0.74 -18.51 -9.20
C SER A 411 0.12 -17.19 -8.76
N GLU A 412 0.26 -16.20 -9.62
CA GLU A 412 -0.08 -14.81 -9.33
C GLU A 412 -1.29 -14.37 -10.15
N LYS A 413 -2.08 -13.48 -9.57
CA LYS A 413 -3.18 -12.79 -10.24
C LYS A 413 -2.98 -11.29 -10.12
N PHE A 414 -3.03 -10.61 -11.25
CA PHE A 414 -2.96 -9.16 -11.30
C PHE A 414 -4.34 -8.56 -11.06
N GLU A 415 -4.51 -7.94 -9.90
CA GLU A 415 -5.67 -7.14 -9.52
C GLU A 415 -5.23 -5.68 -9.32
N PHE A 416 -5.67 -5.02 -8.24
CA PHE A 416 -5.08 -3.74 -7.82
C PHE A 416 -3.64 -3.94 -7.33
N THR A 417 -3.39 -5.06 -6.66
CA THR A 417 -2.08 -5.58 -6.29
C THR A 417 -1.83 -6.93 -6.95
N VAL A 418 -0.60 -7.44 -6.89
CA VAL A 418 -0.23 -8.79 -7.35
C VAL A 418 -0.50 -9.78 -6.22
N VAL A 419 -1.69 -10.34 -6.21
CA VAL A 419 -2.16 -11.29 -5.19
C VAL A 419 -1.88 -12.73 -5.59
N MET A 420 -1.91 -13.64 -4.63
CA MET A 420 -1.94 -15.09 -4.92
C MET A 420 -3.21 -15.42 -5.73
N ASN A 421 -3.07 -16.23 -6.78
CA ASN A 421 -4.22 -16.65 -7.60
C ASN A 421 -5.25 -17.41 -6.76
N ASN A 422 -4.76 -18.26 -5.86
CA ASN A 422 -5.55 -18.91 -4.82
C ASN A 422 -5.16 -18.29 -3.47
N THR A 423 -6.06 -17.50 -2.87
CA THR A 423 -5.85 -16.86 -1.56
C THR A 423 -5.39 -17.89 -0.53
N LEU A 424 -4.40 -17.54 0.26
CA LEU A 424 -3.73 -18.42 1.21
C LEU A 424 -4.65 -18.83 2.35
N GLN A 425 -4.91 -20.14 2.45
CA GLN A 425 -5.40 -20.78 3.65
C GLN A 425 -4.24 -21.53 4.33
N ALA A 426 -3.95 -21.21 5.56
CA ALA A 426 -2.87 -21.79 6.32
C ALA A 426 -3.39 -22.48 7.60
N VAL A 427 -2.67 -23.45 8.11
CA VAL A 427 -2.92 -24.04 9.43
C VAL A 427 -1.95 -23.46 10.44
N ILE A 428 -2.47 -23.10 11.61
CA ILE A 428 -1.66 -22.57 12.71
C ILE A 428 -1.56 -23.57 13.86
N LYS A 429 -0.42 -23.50 14.57
CA LYS A 429 -0.22 -24.06 15.89
C LYS A 429 0.27 -22.93 16.80
N GLU A 430 -0.37 -22.76 17.96
CA GLU A 430 0.08 -21.73 18.91
C GLU A 430 1.49 -22.07 19.43
N ARG A 431 2.33 -21.06 19.53
CA ARG A 431 3.63 -21.15 20.17
C ARG A 431 3.48 -20.87 21.67
N THR A 432 4.18 -21.65 22.46
CA THR A 432 4.20 -21.57 23.95
C THR A 432 5.38 -20.74 24.42
#